data_e282983ba5bb429e9c5260fd51cac957
#
_entry.id   e282983ba5bb429e9c5260fd51cac957
#
_cell.length_a   1.000
_cell.length_b   1.000
_cell.length_c   1.000
_cell.angle_alpha   90.00
_cell.angle_beta   90.00
_cell.angle_gamma   90.00
#
_symmetry.space_group_name_H-M   'P 1'
#
loop_
_entity.id
_entity.type
_entity.pdbx_description
1 polymer ?
#
loop_
_entity_poly.entity_id
_entity_poly.type
_entity_poly.pdbx_seq_one_letter_code
_entity_poly.pdbx_strand_id
1 'polypeptide(L)'
;QSENILGYFFNVERIPNSCSDSPNRIFLKDRKILLNISTAYYRVNISAYNEAGESPQALYIVPEFSATDLPGQIHVKHQGTNAVVTWTPEFNPKCFVVDWGTGKEDMHMKIITTATGNFMLDNFQPYKLYKIMVHASDVCQCESFIRHEKTFGVTRFYFMEGVPRTGPTNVTILNITKHSALVKWNEIAVEDRLGFLRGYRISYIDSARKKSLAVTLNSSTTSYHLTGLKEKTIYRVQISGFTGAGEGPLTLSQPFSTPKYGTV
;
A
#
# COMPACT_ATOMS: atom_id res chain seq x y z
N GLN A 1 3.98 27.40 -36.40
CA GLN A 1 2.90 26.60 -37.00
C GLN A 1 2.39 25.68 -35.92
N SER A 2 1.19 25.92 -35.39
CA SER A 2 0.53 25.00 -34.48
C SER A 2 0.13 23.78 -35.31
N GLU A 3 0.87 22.71 -35.14
CA GLU A 3 0.54 21.42 -35.76
C GLU A 3 -0.79 20.96 -35.16
N ASN A 4 -1.83 20.93 -36.03
CA ASN A 4 -3.15 20.49 -35.62
C ASN A 4 -3.10 18.99 -35.33
N ILE A 5 -3.26 18.61 -34.06
CA ILE A 5 -3.43 17.23 -33.66
C ILE A 5 -4.77 16.72 -34.18
N LEU A 6 -4.74 15.68 -35.00
CA LEU A 6 -5.92 15.05 -35.60
C LEU A 6 -6.57 14.02 -34.67
N GLY A 7 -5.79 13.48 -33.74
CA GLY A 7 -6.27 12.49 -32.79
C GLY A 7 -5.14 11.82 -32.02
N TYR A 8 -5.49 10.76 -31.31
CA TYR A 8 -4.59 10.01 -30.46
C TYR A 8 -4.76 8.51 -30.73
N PHE A 9 -3.65 7.80 -30.76
CA PHE A 9 -3.66 6.35 -30.65
C PHE A 9 -3.46 5.96 -29.20
N PHE A 10 -4.22 4.99 -28.78
CA PHE A 10 -4.33 4.57 -27.43
C PHE A 10 -4.39 3.05 -27.33
N ASN A 11 -3.65 2.51 -26.39
CA ASN A 11 -3.61 1.08 -26.10
C ASN A 11 -3.59 0.85 -24.58
N VAL A 12 -4.33 -0.13 -24.11
CA VAL A 12 -4.35 -0.57 -22.71
C VAL A 12 -3.96 -2.04 -22.64
N GLU A 13 -2.97 -2.33 -21.81
CA GLU A 13 -2.50 -3.68 -21.52
C GLU A 13 -2.67 -3.97 -20.04
N ARG A 14 -3.19 -5.15 -19.70
CA ARG A 14 -3.21 -5.65 -18.34
C ARG A 14 -1.83 -6.15 -17.92
N ILE A 15 -1.43 -5.94 -16.67
CA ILE A 15 -0.19 -6.44 -16.09
C ILE A 15 -0.55 -7.47 -14.99
N PRO A 16 0.08 -8.65 -14.94
CA PRO A 16 1.00 -9.20 -15.95
C PRO A 16 0.28 -9.51 -17.27
N ASN A 17 0.97 -9.31 -18.36
CA ASN A 17 0.48 -9.72 -19.66
C ASN A 17 0.90 -11.18 -19.91
N SER A 18 0.08 -12.11 -19.45
CA SER A 18 0.22 -13.54 -19.80
C SER A 18 -0.43 -13.90 -21.13
N CYS A 19 -0.92 -12.90 -21.83
CA CYS A 19 -1.64 -13.04 -23.09
C CYS A 19 -0.74 -12.53 -24.19
N SER A 20 -0.41 -13.42 -25.14
CA SER A 20 0.53 -13.16 -26.24
C SER A 20 -0.03 -12.28 -27.37
N ASP A 21 -1.23 -11.77 -27.24
CA ASP A 21 -1.89 -11.10 -28.36
C ASP A 21 -1.59 -9.60 -28.42
N SER A 22 -1.46 -9.13 -29.65
CA SER A 22 -1.19 -7.72 -29.95
C SER A 22 -2.30 -6.83 -29.39
N PRO A 23 -1.92 -5.82 -28.62
CA PRO A 23 -2.90 -4.94 -28.00
C PRO A 23 -3.75 -4.23 -29.06
N ASN A 24 -5.06 -4.25 -28.86
CA ASN A 24 -5.99 -3.52 -29.72
C ASN A 24 -5.74 -2.02 -29.61
N ARG A 25 -5.13 -1.47 -30.63
CA ARG A 25 -4.86 -0.05 -30.74
C ARG A 25 -6.11 0.70 -31.20
N ILE A 26 -6.55 1.65 -30.40
CA ILE A 26 -7.78 2.43 -30.65
C ILE A 26 -7.39 3.85 -31.06
N PHE A 27 -8.02 4.38 -32.10
CA PHE A 27 -7.90 5.78 -32.51
C PHE A 27 -9.02 6.61 -31.88
N LEU A 28 -8.66 7.71 -31.23
CA LEU A 28 -9.56 8.64 -30.58
C LEU A 28 -9.34 10.07 -31.11
N LYS A 29 -10.42 10.78 -31.39
CA LYS A 29 -10.38 12.20 -31.72
C LYS A 29 -10.44 13.07 -30.45
N ASP A 30 -11.07 12.54 -29.40
CA ASP A 30 -11.28 13.26 -28.14
C ASP A 30 -10.05 13.17 -27.24
N ARG A 31 -9.85 14.19 -26.41
CA ARG A 31 -8.79 14.25 -25.39
C ARG A 31 -9.18 13.54 -24.09
N LYS A 32 -10.34 12.94 -24.02
CA LYS A 32 -10.85 12.25 -22.84
C LYS A 32 -11.40 10.89 -23.22
N ILE A 33 -11.04 9.88 -22.47
CA ILE A 33 -11.61 8.54 -22.54
C ILE A 33 -11.96 8.08 -21.13
N LEU A 34 -13.12 7.48 -20.98
CA LEU A 34 -13.52 6.81 -19.75
C LEU A 34 -13.31 5.30 -19.92
N LEU A 35 -12.52 4.73 -19.03
CA LEU A 35 -12.27 3.29 -18.97
C LEU A 35 -12.91 2.73 -17.69
N ASN A 36 -13.77 1.74 -17.86
CA ASN A 36 -14.29 0.95 -16.75
C ASN A 36 -13.44 -0.32 -16.64
N ILE A 37 -12.45 -0.29 -15.78
CA ILE A 37 -11.45 -1.35 -15.60
C ILE A 37 -11.46 -1.85 -14.14
N SER A 38 -10.95 -3.07 -13.94
CA SER A 38 -10.77 -3.66 -12.61
C SER A 38 -9.65 -2.95 -11.82
N THR A 39 -9.38 -3.39 -10.60
CA THR A 39 -8.25 -2.91 -9.80
C THR A 39 -6.92 -3.60 -10.13
N ALA A 40 -6.85 -4.41 -11.19
CA ALA A 40 -5.60 -4.94 -11.72
C ALA A 40 -4.67 -3.80 -12.16
N TYR A 41 -3.42 -4.10 -12.39
CA TYR A 41 -2.49 -3.11 -12.95
C TYR A 41 -2.65 -3.02 -14.47
N TYR A 42 -2.61 -1.81 -15.00
CA TYR A 42 -2.70 -1.57 -16.45
C TYR A 42 -1.58 -0.64 -16.91
N ARG A 43 -1.03 -0.97 -18.08
CA ARG A 43 -0.14 -0.12 -18.85
C ARG A 43 -0.94 0.55 -19.94
N VAL A 44 -0.88 1.88 -20.01
CA VAL A 44 -1.54 2.68 -21.01
C VAL A 44 -0.49 3.36 -21.89
N ASN A 45 -0.51 3.09 -23.18
CA ASN A 45 0.35 3.73 -24.16
C ASN A 45 -0.50 4.71 -24.99
N ILE A 46 -0.03 5.95 -25.11
CA ILE A 46 -0.72 7.02 -25.84
C ILE A 46 0.29 7.71 -26.75
N SER A 47 -0.11 7.93 -28.02
CA SER A 47 0.61 8.78 -28.94
C SER A 47 -0.33 9.76 -29.64
N ALA A 48 0.15 10.95 -29.95
CA ALA A 48 -0.58 11.93 -30.75
C ALA A 48 -0.35 11.67 -32.24
N TYR A 49 -1.32 12.01 -33.07
CA TYR A 49 -1.27 11.86 -34.52
C TYR A 49 -1.66 13.17 -35.22
N ASN A 50 -0.88 13.54 -36.24
CA ASN A 50 -1.15 14.66 -37.16
C ASN A 50 -0.78 14.28 -38.59
N GLU A 51 -0.85 15.24 -39.54
CA GLU A 51 -0.51 15.01 -40.95
C GLU A 51 0.95 14.61 -41.18
N ALA A 52 1.87 14.98 -40.27
CA ALA A 52 3.30 14.61 -40.34
C ALA A 52 3.57 13.20 -39.81
N GLY A 53 2.60 12.59 -39.12
CA GLY A 53 2.70 11.24 -38.57
C GLY A 53 2.39 11.15 -37.08
N GLU A 54 2.93 10.12 -36.44
CA GLU A 54 2.67 9.79 -35.03
C GLU A 54 3.83 10.21 -34.14
N SER A 55 3.50 10.78 -32.97
CA SER A 55 4.51 11.12 -31.95
C SER A 55 5.07 9.87 -31.27
N PRO A 56 6.20 9.99 -30.58
CA PRO A 56 6.63 8.97 -29.61
C PRO A 56 5.51 8.66 -28.62
N GLN A 57 5.47 7.41 -28.17
CA GLN A 57 4.47 6.95 -27.21
C GLN A 57 4.78 7.47 -25.80
N ALA A 58 3.79 8.03 -25.14
CA ALA A 58 3.80 8.28 -23.71
C ALA A 58 3.26 7.04 -22.99
N LEU A 59 4.01 6.57 -21.99
CA LEU A 59 3.66 5.44 -21.16
C LEU A 59 3.09 5.92 -19.82
N TYR A 60 1.93 5.44 -19.47
CA TYR A 60 1.31 5.63 -18.16
C TYR A 60 0.95 4.29 -17.54
N ILE A 61 1.37 4.08 -16.29
CA ILE A 61 0.89 2.95 -15.49
C ILE A 61 -0.28 3.47 -14.67
N VAL A 62 -1.45 2.86 -14.83
CA VAL A 62 -2.59 3.17 -13.97
C VAL A 62 -2.15 2.91 -12.54
N PRO A 63 -2.11 3.94 -11.69
CA PRO A 63 -1.64 3.80 -10.33
C PRO A 63 -2.51 2.78 -9.63
N GLU A 64 -1.87 2.09 -8.71
CA GLU A 64 -2.59 1.26 -7.77
C GLU A 64 -3.72 2.12 -7.17
N PHE A 65 -4.94 1.73 -7.43
CA PHE A 65 -6.04 2.24 -6.65
C PHE A 65 -5.68 1.92 -5.21
N SER A 66 -5.54 2.94 -4.35
CA SER A 66 -5.40 2.74 -2.90
C SER A 66 -6.75 2.25 -2.37
N ALA A 67 -7.23 1.17 -3.00
CA ALA A 67 -8.45 0.53 -2.59
C ALA A 67 -8.21 0.09 -1.16
N THR A 68 -8.90 0.72 -0.27
CA THR A 68 -9.34 0.06 0.94
C THR A 68 -9.61 -1.39 0.57
N ASP A 69 -8.93 -2.32 1.23
CA ASP A 69 -9.25 -3.73 1.15
C ASP A 69 -10.77 -3.84 1.11
N LEU A 70 -11.32 -4.58 0.17
CA LEU A 70 -12.75 -4.83 0.14
C LEU A 70 -13.01 -5.88 1.23
N PRO A 71 -13.38 -5.48 2.45
CA PRO A 71 -13.36 -6.36 3.59
C PRO A 71 -14.46 -7.43 3.46
N GLY A 72 -14.12 -8.66 3.81
CA GLY A 72 -15.08 -9.75 3.92
C GLY A 72 -15.33 -10.54 2.65
N GLN A 73 -14.71 -10.20 1.51
CA GLN A 73 -14.91 -10.91 0.24
C GLN A 73 -13.85 -11.96 -0.05
N ILE A 74 -12.58 -11.72 0.33
CA ILE A 74 -11.52 -12.69 0.19
C ILE A 74 -10.74 -12.86 1.49
N HIS A 75 -10.29 -14.08 1.76
CA HIS A 75 -9.50 -14.42 2.94
C HIS A 75 -8.25 -15.18 2.53
N VAL A 76 -7.12 -14.86 3.16
CA VAL A 76 -5.84 -15.53 2.93
C VAL A 76 -5.37 -16.18 4.22
N LYS A 77 -5.00 -17.46 4.12
CA LYS A 77 -4.49 -18.24 5.26
C LYS A 77 -3.21 -18.96 4.88
N HIS A 78 -2.31 -19.09 5.85
CA HIS A 78 -1.12 -19.93 5.70
C HIS A 78 -1.49 -21.42 5.57
N GLN A 79 -0.79 -22.11 4.67
CA GLN A 79 -0.85 -23.56 4.52
C GLN A 79 0.54 -24.12 4.24
N GLY A 80 1.28 -24.47 5.29
CA GLY A 80 2.67 -24.90 5.17
C GLY A 80 3.58 -23.78 4.62
N THR A 81 4.24 -24.04 3.51
CA THR A 81 5.10 -23.08 2.79
C THR A 81 4.33 -22.18 1.81
N ASN A 82 3.02 -22.40 1.67
CA ASN A 82 2.15 -21.71 0.75
C ASN A 82 1.05 -20.93 1.50
N ALA A 83 0.22 -20.21 0.76
CA ALA A 83 -0.99 -19.62 1.29
C ALA A 83 -2.20 -20.00 0.43
N VAL A 84 -3.37 -20.06 1.03
CA VAL A 84 -4.62 -20.30 0.30
C VAL A 84 -5.45 -19.03 0.39
N VAL A 85 -5.81 -18.48 -0.77
CA VAL A 85 -6.85 -17.48 -0.89
C VAL A 85 -8.19 -18.16 -1.07
N THR A 86 -9.19 -17.73 -0.30
CA THR A 86 -10.56 -18.26 -0.35
C THR A 86 -11.55 -17.12 -0.52
N TRP A 87 -12.62 -17.39 -1.26
CA TRP A 87 -13.72 -16.45 -1.46
C TRP A 87 -15.04 -17.20 -1.61
N THR A 88 -16.14 -16.52 -1.37
CA THR A 88 -17.49 -17.07 -1.55
C THR A 88 -18.17 -16.29 -2.67
N PRO A 89 -18.27 -16.83 -3.88
CA PRO A 89 -18.91 -16.13 -4.99
C PRO A 89 -20.42 -15.98 -4.74
N GLU A 90 -20.94 -14.78 -4.88
CA GLU A 90 -22.37 -14.49 -4.83
C GLU A 90 -23.07 -14.76 -6.17
N PHE A 91 -22.30 -14.94 -7.23
CA PHE A 91 -22.74 -15.25 -8.59
C PHE A 91 -21.76 -16.23 -9.23
N ASN A 92 -22.16 -16.86 -10.34
CA ASN A 92 -21.32 -17.81 -11.08
C ASN A 92 -20.70 -17.14 -12.31
N PRO A 93 -19.52 -16.50 -12.18
CA PRO A 93 -18.77 -16.05 -13.35
C PRO A 93 -18.24 -17.27 -14.10
N LYS A 94 -17.86 -17.11 -15.36
CA LYS A 94 -17.22 -18.18 -16.12
C LYS A 94 -15.83 -18.52 -15.60
N CYS A 95 -15.12 -17.54 -15.04
CA CYS A 95 -13.84 -17.73 -14.41
C CYS A 95 -13.54 -16.66 -13.37
N PHE A 96 -12.58 -16.97 -12.54
CA PHE A 96 -11.89 -16.03 -11.67
C PHE A 96 -10.46 -15.80 -12.18
N VAL A 97 -9.96 -14.60 -11.98
CA VAL A 97 -8.56 -14.24 -12.21
C VAL A 97 -7.95 -13.84 -10.87
N VAL A 98 -6.94 -14.55 -10.45
CA VAL A 98 -6.23 -14.29 -9.20
C VAL A 98 -4.89 -13.66 -9.53
N ASP A 99 -4.66 -12.46 -8.99
CA ASP A 99 -3.39 -11.76 -9.07
C ASP A 99 -2.74 -11.69 -7.69
N TRP A 100 -1.43 -11.87 -7.63
CA TRP A 100 -0.66 -11.67 -6.40
C TRP A 100 0.76 -11.22 -6.71
N GLY A 101 1.31 -10.36 -5.86
CA GLY A 101 2.67 -9.85 -6.02
C GLY A 101 2.97 -8.71 -5.06
N THR A 102 4.22 -8.25 -5.10
CA THR A 102 4.71 -7.16 -4.23
C THR A 102 4.61 -5.77 -4.88
N GLY A 103 4.30 -5.71 -6.15
CA GLY A 103 4.13 -4.49 -6.94
C GLY A 103 3.99 -4.78 -8.42
N LYS A 104 3.82 -3.74 -9.22
CA LYS A 104 3.53 -3.85 -10.67
C LYS A 104 4.51 -4.69 -11.49
N GLU A 105 5.77 -4.80 -11.06
CA GLU A 105 6.83 -5.51 -11.78
C GLU A 105 6.94 -6.99 -11.38
N ASP A 106 6.28 -7.36 -10.29
CA ASP A 106 6.36 -8.67 -9.65
C ASP A 106 4.95 -9.28 -9.44
N MET A 107 4.02 -8.97 -10.33
CA MET A 107 2.68 -9.55 -10.29
C MET A 107 2.61 -10.88 -11.02
N HIS A 108 2.04 -11.86 -10.36
CA HIS A 108 1.63 -13.14 -10.93
C HIS A 108 0.13 -13.14 -11.22
N MET A 109 -0.28 -13.90 -12.20
CA MET A 109 -1.69 -14.05 -12.57
C MET A 109 -2.04 -15.51 -12.84
N LYS A 110 -3.22 -15.92 -12.41
CA LYS A 110 -3.78 -17.23 -12.76
C LYS A 110 -5.27 -17.14 -13.06
N ILE A 111 -5.68 -17.74 -14.17
CA ILE A 111 -7.09 -17.89 -14.53
C ILE A 111 -7.58 -19.22 -13.94
N ILE A 112 -8.71 -19.18 -13.25
CA ILE A 112 -9.36 -20.31 -12.58
C ILE A 112 -10.76 -20.48 -13.17
N THR A 113 -10.98 -21.58 -13.86
CA THR A 113 -12.25 -21.90 -14.52
C THR A 113 -13.19 -22.73 -13.65
N THR A 114 -12.75 -23.11 -12.45
CA THR A 114 -13.55 -23.91 -11.52
C THR A 114 -14.24 -23.01 -10.49
N ALA A 115 -15.46 -23.35 -10.13
CA ALA A 115 -16.26 -22.62 -9.13
C ALA A 115 -15.83 -22.89 -7.67
N THR A 116 -14.60 -23.34 -7.43
CA THR A 116 -14.16 -23.83 -6.11
C THR A 116 -14.00 -22.73 -5.05
N GLY A 117 -13.95 -21.47 -5.43
CA GLY A 117 -13.82 -20.36 -4.48
C GLY A 117 -12.53 -20.39 -3.66
N ASN A 118 -11.50 -21.09 -4.14
CA ASN A 118 -10.18 -21.11 -3.51
C ASN A 118 -9.06 -21.33 -4.52
N PHE A 119 -7.87 -20.85 -4.17
CA PHE A 119 -6.65 -21.07 -4.95
C PHE A 119 -5.42 -21.07 -4.04
N MET A 120 -4.48 -21.95 -4.33
CA MET A 120 -3.21 -22.03 -3.61
C MET A 120 -2.20 -21.09 -4.27
N LEU A 121 -1.67 -20.19 -3.47
CA LEU A 121 -0.63 -19.22 -3.83
C LEU A 121 0.71 -19.74 -3.32
N ASP A 122 1.74 -19.58 -4.11
CA ASP A 122 3.11 -20.02 -3.82
C ASP A 122 4.14 -18.87 -4.03
N ASN A 123 5.43 -19.20 -3.84
CA ASN A 123 6.56 -18.31 -4.09
C ASN A 123 6.58 -17.04 -3.22
N PHE A 124 6.10 -17.12 -1.99
CA PHE A 124 6.17 -16.01 -1.06
C PHE A 124 7.57 -15.81 -0.49
N GLN A 125 8.02 -14.57 -0.50
CA GLN A 125 9.21 -14.14 0.22
C GLN A 125 8.82 -13.63 1.62
N PRO A 126 9.60 -13.93 2.67
CA PRO A 126 9.38 -13.38 4.01
C PRO A 126 9.52 -11.85 3.99
N TYR A 127 8.81 -11.19 4.88
CA TYR A 127 8.90 -9.74 5.13
C TYR A 127 8.49 -8.85 3.95
N LYS A 128 7.86 -9.41 2.92
CA LYS A 128 7.32 -8.67 1.78
C LYS A 128 5.81 -8.52 1.89
N LEU A 129 5.32 -7.31 1.61
CA LEU A 129 3.90 -7.03 1.52
C LEU A 129 3.39 -7.45 0.14
N TYR A 130 2.53 -8.45 0.11
CA TYR A 130 1.83 -8.88 -1.10
C TYR A 130 0.46 -8.22 -1.18
N LYS A 131 0.09 -7.82 -2.38
CA LYS A 131 -1.28 -7.49 -2.76
C LYS A 131 -1.86 -8.72 -3.44
N ILE A 132 -3.02 -9.16 -3.00
CA ILE A 132 -3.75 -10.30 -3.55
C ILE A 132 -5.11 -9.78 -4.01
N MET A 133 -5.44 -10.06 -5.27
CA MET A 133 -6.68 -9.63 -5.89
C MET A 133 -7.38 -10.81 -6.52
N VAL A 134 -8.69 -10.85 -6.41
CA VAL A 134 -9.54 -11.80 -7.11
C VAL A 134 -10.51 -11.02 -7.97
N HIS A 135 -10.53 -11.31 -9.24
CA HIS A 135 -11.44 -10.72 -10.22
C HIS A 135 -12.36 -11.80 -10.77
N ALA A 136 -13.57 -11.42 -11.10
CA ALA A 136 -14.55 -12.28 -11.76
C ALA A 136 -14.76 -11.83 -13.20
N SER A 137 -14.86 -12.76 -14.13
CA SER A 137 -15.11 -12.47 -15.54
C SER A 137 -16.09 -13.47 -16.18
N ASP A 138 -16.96 -12.95 -17.03
CA ASP A 138 -17.85 -13.76 -17.86
C ASP A 138 -17.19 -14.22 -19.17
N VAL A 139 -15.98 -13.73 -19.45
CA VAL A 139 -15.17 -14.08 -20.60
C VAL A 139 -13.78 -14.44 -20.12
N CYS A 140 -13.38 -15.70 -20.35
CA CYS A 140 -12.12 -16.24 -19.83
C CYS A 140 -10.97 -16.21 -20.85
N GLN A 141 -11.12 -15.39 -21.88
CA GLN A 141 -10.09 -15.13 -22.87
C GLN A 141 -9.32 -13.86 -22.51
N CYS A 142 -8.04 -13.95 -22.53
CA CYS A 142 -7.12 -12.88 -22.16
C CYS A 142 -7.42 -11.53 -22.79
N GLU A 143 -7.74 -11.52 -24.09
CA GLU A 143 -8.01 -10.30 -24.86
C GLU A 143 -9.23 -9.51 -24.37
N SER A 144 -10.10 -10.18 -23.66
CA SER A 144 -11.40 -9.63 -23.25
C SER A 144 -11.42 -9.16 -21.79
N PHE A 145 -10.41 -9.45 -20.97
CA PHE A 145 -10.41 -9.13 -19.55
C PHE A 145 -10.61 -7.65 -19.26
N ILE A 146 -9.97 -6.77 -20.01
CA ILE A 146 -10.07 -5.31 -19.79
C ILE A 146 -11.52 -4.82 -19.74
N ARG A 147 -12.42 -5.44 -20.51
CA ARG A 147 -13.83 -5.02 -20.60
C ARG A 147 -14.77 -5.82 -19.70
N HIS A 148 -14.41 -7.05 -19.37
CA HIS A 148 -15.32 -8.02 -18.73
C HIS A 148 -14.90 -8.39 -17.32
N GLU A 149 -13.70 -8.02 -16.92
CA GLU A 149 -13.17 -8.29 -15.58
C GLU A 149 -13.69 -7.27 -14.57
N LYS A 150 -14.22 -7.75 -13.47
CA LYS A 150 -14.63 -6.93 -12.31
C LYS A 150 -13.92 -7.42 -11.06
N THR A 151 -13.42 -6.50 -10.26
CA THR A 151 -12.80 -6.85 -8.99
C THR A 151 -13.83 -7.42 -8.03
N PHE A 152 -13.57 -8.62 -7.56
CA PHE A 152 -14.36 -9.29 -6.53
C PHE A 152 -13.86 -8.96 -5.13
N GLY A 153 -12.54 -8.96 -4.92
CA GLY A 153 -11.93 -8.63 -3.66
C GLY A 153 -10.44 -8.32 -3.78
N VAL A 154 -9.95 -7.53 -2.83
CA VAL A 154 -8.53 -7.16 -2.71
C VAL A 154 -8.12 -7.29 -1.25
N THR A 155 -6.95 -7.85 -0.98
CA THR A 155 -6.37 -7.86 0.36
C THR A 155 -4.87 -7.71 0.32
N ARG A 156 -4.28 -7.38 1.47
CA ARG A 156 -2.84 -7.33 1.69
C ARG A 156 -2.43 -8.49 2.57
N PHE A 157 -1.25 -9.03 2.32
CA PHE A 157 -0.78 -10.22 3.02
C PHE A 157 0.73 -10.19 3.20
N TYR A 158 1.18 -10.51 4.41
CA TYR A 158 2.56 -10.88 4.70
C TYR A 158 2.59 -12.39 4.97
N PHE A 159 3.38 -13.11 4.20
CA PHE A 159 3.57 -14.55 4.46
C PHE A 159 4.28 -14.77 5.80
N MET A 160 5.27 -13.93 6.10
CA MET A 160 5.95 -13.89 7.39
C MET A 160 6.18 -12.42 7.75
N GLU A 161 5.74 -12.03 8.95
CA GLU A 161 6.05 -10.70 9.48
C GLU A 161 7.39 -10.70 10.18
N GLY A 162 8.13 -9.60 10.06
CA GLY A 162 9.31 -9.25 10.84
C GLY A 162 9.04 -8.06 11.74
N VAL A 163 9.97 -7.76 12.63
CA VAL A 163 9.98 -6.49 13.38
C VAL A 163 10.37 -5.35 12.43
N PRO A 164 9.88 -4.12 12.64
CA PRO A 164 10.29 -2.98 11.82
C PRO A 164 11.82 -2.84 11.78
N ARG A 165 12.36 -2.55 10.59
CA ARG A 165 13.80 -2.36 10.40
C ARG A 165 14.30 -1.06 11.00
N THR A 166 13.45 -0.01 10.97
CA THR A 166 13.76 1.33 11.48
C THR A 166 12.67 1.80 12.42
N GLY A 167 13.01 2.78 13.27
CA GLY A 167 12.01 3.57 13.99
C GLY A 167 11.39 4.63 13.09
N PRO A 168 10.34 5.34 13.57
CA PRO A 168 9.78 6.48 12.87
C PRO A 168 10.82 7.60 12.69
N THR A 169 10.61 8.47 11.69
CA THR A 169 11.56 9.53 11.33
C THR A 169 11.04 10.91 11.71
N ASN A 170 11.91 11.93 11.63
CA ASN A 170 11.56 13.35 11.88
C ASN A 170 10.83 13.58 13.21
N VAL A 171 11.32 12.94 14.28
CA VAL A 171 10.77 13.14 15.62
C VAL A 171 11.05 14.58 16.05
N THR A 172 9.99 15.35 16.30
CA THR A 172 10.05 16.75 16.76
C THR A 172 9.23 16.94 18.03
N ILE A 173 9.68 17.85 18.89
CA ILE A 173 9.00 18.17 20.14
C ILE A 173 8.62 19.65 20.11
N LEU A 174 7.33 19.92 20.22
CA LEU A 174 6.71 21.23 20.03
C LEU A 174 5.87 21.61 21.25
N ASN A 175 5.47 22.88 21.32
CA ASN A 175 4.52 23.38 22.32
C ASN A 175 4.87 22.94 23.75
N ILE A 176 6.14 23.09 24.11
CA ILE A 176 6.64 22.69 25.43
C ILE A 176 6.13 23.71 26.47
N THR A 177 5.39 23.18 27.45
CA THR A 177 4.92 23.92 28.61
C THR A 177 5.55 23.38 29.90
N LYS A 178 5.17 23.91 31.05
CA LYS A 178 5.59 23.35 32.34
C LYS A 178 5.25 21.87 32.53
N HIS A 179 4.09 21.46 31.97
CA HIS A 179 3.50 20.19 32.30
C HIS A 179 3.14 19.35 31.07
N SER A 180 3.46 19.84 29.87
CA SER A 180 3.12 19.15 28.64
C SER A 180 4.11 19.44 27.51
N ALA A 181 4.12 18.55 26.50
CA ALA A 181 4.84 18.75 25.25
C ALA A 181 4.14 17.94 24.13
N LEU A 182 4.15 18.43 22.91
CA LEU A 182 3.62 17.73 21.74
C LEU A 182 4.78 17.06 21.01
N VAL A 183 4.75 15.74 20.90
CA VAL A 183 5.69 14.95 20.09
C VAL A 183 5.04 14.63 18.75
N LYS A 184 5.76 14.87 17.66
CA LYS A 184 5.33 14.52 16.29
C LYS A 184 6.41 13.71 15.60
N TRP A 185 6.02 12.84 14.67
CA TRP A 185 6.94 12.01 13.87
C TRP A 185 6.33 11.68 12.51
N ASN A 186 7.18 11.25 11.58
CA ASN A 186 6.73 10.66 10.33
C ASN A 186 6.60 9.15 10.50
N GLU A 187 5.64 8.55 9.82
CA GLU A 187 5.43 7.10 9.82
C GLU A 187 6.68 6.34 9.34
N ILE A 188 6.81 5.10 9.80
CA ILE A 188 7.79 4.16 9.24
C ILE A 188 7.40 3.86 7.79
N ALA A 189 8.34 3.99 6.87
CA ALA A 189 8.15 3.67 5.47
C ALA A 189 7.67 2.22 5.28
N VAL A 190 6.80 1.96 4.31
CA VAL A 190 6.17 0.65 4.14
C VAL A 190 7.21 -0.46 3.96
N GLU A 191 8.27 -0.19 3.23
CA GLU A 191 9.39 -1.08 2.97
C GLU A 191 10.21 -1.45 4.22
N ASP A 192 10.15 -0.62 5.26
CA ASP A 192 10.88 -0.83 6.53
C ASP A 192 10.00 -1.45 7.63
N ARG A 193 8.70 -1.56 7.41
CA ARG A 193 7.78 -2.15 8.39
C ARG A 193 7.97 -3.65 8.54
N LEU A 194 8.29 -4.36 7.48
CA LEU A 194 8.48 -5.82 7.40
C LEU A 194 7.29 -6.65 7.91
N GLY A 195 6.16 -6.01 8.17
CA GLY A 195 4.91 -6.57 8.68
C GLY A 195 3.82 -5.50 8.77
N PHE A 196 2.62 -5.90 9.18
CA PHE A 196 1.55 -4.94 9.44
C PHE A 196 1.88 -4.13 10.69
N LEU A 197 2.12 -2.83 10.50
CA LEU A 197 2.35 -1.91 11.61
C LEU A 197 1.11 -1.87 12.49
N ARG A 198 1.22 -2.34 13.72
CA ARG A 198 0.13 -2.38 14.72
C ARG A 198 0.08 -1.14 15.58
N GLY A 199 1.21 -0.45 15.73
CA GLY A 199 1.27 0.78 16.50
C GLY A 199 2.66 1.28 16.75
N TYR A 200 2.72 2.30 17.61
CA TYR A 200 3.93 2.93 18.09
C TYR A 200 3.99 2.86 19.61
N ARG A 201 5.21 2.78 20.16
CA ARG A 201 5.48 2.93 21.56
C ARG A 201 6.34 4.16 21.78
N ILE A 202 5.85 5.14 22.54
CA ILE A 202 6.61 6.30 22.97
C ILE A 202 7.13 6.02 24.38
N SER A 203 8.44 6.12 24.53
CA SER A 203 9.11 6.07 25.84
C SER A 203 9.69 7.44 26.16
N TYR A 204 9.46 7.95 27.36
CA TYR A 204 10.07 9.19 27.83
C TYR A 204 10.57 9.04 29.25
N ILE A 205 11.75 9.60 29.51
CA ILE A 205 12.50 9.41 30.74
C ILE A 205 12.81 10.77 31.35
N ASP A 206 12.46 10.96 32.63
CA ASP A 206 12.98 12.02 33.46
C ASP A 206 14.48 11.76 33.71
N SER A 207 15.36 12.58 33.14
CA SER A 207 16.80 12.38 33.15
C SER A 207 17.40 12.40 34.56
N ALA A 208 16.79 13.14 35.48
CA ALA A 208 17.28 13.25 36.85
C ALA A 208 16.87 12.04 37.70
N ARG A 209 15.65 11.56 37.54
CA ARG A 209 15.07 10.49 38.37
C ARG A 209 15.16 9.11 37.76
N LYS A 210 15.58 9.02 36.49
CA LYS A 210 15.62 7.76 35.70
C LYS A 210 14.28 7.03 35.67
N LYS A 211 13.17 7.75 35.90
CA LYS A 211 11.82 7.18 35.80
C LYS A 211 11.38 7.20 34.34
N SER A 212 11.23 6.01 33.79
CA SER A 212 10.69 5.80 32.41
C SER A 212 9.20 5.62 32.47
N LEU A 213 8.51 6.26 31.51
CA LEU A 213 7.11 6.06 31.21
C LEU A 213 7.00 5.67 29.73
N ALA A 214 6.08 4.76 29.42
CA ALA A 214 5.83 4.33 28.06
C ALA A 214 4.33 4.33 27.76
N VAL A 215 3.96 4.71 26.55
CA VAL A 215 2.60 4.73 26.05
C VAL A 215 2.57 4.01 24.72
N THR A 216 1.56 3.16 24.52
CA THR A 216 1.31 2.46 23.26
C THR A 216 0.19 3.17 22.52
N LEU A 217 0.40 3.43 21.23
CA LEU A 217 -0.47 4.15 20.34
C LEU A 217 -0.79 3.28 19.11
N ASN A 218 -1.89 3.57 18.43
CA ASN A 218 -2.25 2.86 17.21
C ASN A 218 -1.35 3.26 16.01
N SER A 219 -1.40 2.49 14.93
CA SER A 219 -0.53 2.64 13.77
C SER A 219 -0.80 3.91 12.94
N SER A 220 -1.97 4.52 13.06
CA SER A 220 -2.33 5.76 12.36
C SER A 220 -1.94 7.02 13.11
N THR A 221 -1.39 6.89 14.32
CA THR A 221 -0.99 8.00 15.17
C THR A 221 0.39 8.52 14.77
N THR A 222 0.50 9.80 14.46
CA THR A 222 1.76 10.50 14.12
C THR A 222 2.09 11.64 15.07
N SER A 223 1.32 11.79 16.14
CA SER A 223 1.59 12.76 17.20
C SER A 223 1.01 12.31 18.54
N TYR A 224 1.63 12.73 19.61
CA TYR A 224 1.16 12.45 20.97
C TYR A 224 1.44 13.61 21.93
N HIS A 225 0.47 13.92 22.75
CA HIS A 225 0.57 14.98 23.73
C HIS A 225 1.03 14.41 25.09
N LEU A 226 2.28 14.63 25.43
CA LEU A 226 2.80 14.29 26.75
C LEU A 226 2.19 15.24 27.79
N THR A 227 1.61 14.70 28.85
CA THR A 227 0.99 15.46 29.95
C THR A 227 1.53 15.01 31.30
N GLY A 228 1.30 15.80 32.34
CA GLY A 228 1.77 15.48 33.69
C GLY A 228 3.28 15.56 33.86
N LEU A 229 3.96 16.30 32.98
CA LEU A 229 5.38 16.57 33.09
C LEU A 229 5.67 17.45 34.30
N LYS A 230 6.87 17.36 34.84
CA LYS A 230 7.36 18.23 35.91
C LYS A 230 8.02 19.46 35.29
N GLU A 231 7.84 20.59 35.93
CA GLU A 231 8.57 21.80 35.56
C GLU A 231 10.09 21.65 35.81
N LYS A 232 10.90 22.47 35.13
CA LYS A 232 12.34 22.49 35.27
C LYS A 232 13.02 21.13 35.10
N THR A 233 12.49 20.26 34.27
CA THR A 233 12.93 18.87 34.15
C THR A 233 13.37 18.57 32.73
N ILE A 234 14.51 17.92 32.58
CA ILE A 234 15.00 17.43 31.28
C ILE A 234 14.42 16.03 31.05
N TYR A 235 13.71 15.89 29.97
CA TYR A 235 13.17 14.65 29.46
C TYR A 235 13.91 14.19 28.20
N ARG A 236 13.92 12.88 27.98
CA ARG A 236 14.37 12.25 26.75
C ARG A 236 13.25 11.40 26.19
N VAL A 237 12.94 11.57 24.90
CA VAL A 237 11.89 10.83 24.19
C VAL A 237 12.51 9.92 23.15
N GLN A 238 12.00 8.71 23.05
CA GLN A 238 12.30 7.74 22.00
C GLN A 238 11.01 7.07 21.55
N ILE A 239 10.92 6.69 20.29
CA ILE A 239 9.74 6.06 19.69
C ILE A 239 10.19 4.81 18.93
N SER A 240 9.45 3.73 19.06
CA SER A 240 9.55 2.53 18.23
C SER A 240 8.21 2.21 17.58
N GLY A 241 8.23 1.54 16.45
CA GLY A 241 7.05 0.88 15.88
C GLY A 241 7.03 -0.60 16.20
N PHE A 242 5.87 -1.24 16.15
CA PHE A 242 5.77 -2.68 16.35
C PHE A 242 4.78 -3.35 15.38
N THR A 243 5.09 -4.59 15.01
CA THR A 243 4.27 -5.48 14.18
C THR A 243 3.79 -6.68 14.99
N GLY A 244 3.19 -7.66 14.32
CA GLY A 244 2.88 -8.95 14.94
C GLY A 244 4.10 -9.75 15.40
N ALA A 245 5.27 -9.50 14.78
CA ALA A 245 6.53 -10.15 15.14
C ALA A 245 7.25 -9.51 16.34
N GLY A 246 6.87 -8.28 16.71
CA GLY A 246 7.47 -7.57 17.86
C GLY A 246 7.82 -6.11 17.59
N GLU A 247 8.56 -5.53 18.54
CA GLU A 247 8.97 -4.14 18.55
C GLU A 247 10.28 -3.95 17.77
N GLY A 248 10.32 -2.95 16.89
CA GLY A 248 11.50 -2.54 16.14
C GLY A 248 12.43 -1.62 16.94
N PRO A 249 13.47 -1.07 16.32
CA PRO A 249 14.43 -0.21 16.99
C PRO A 249 13.79 1.11 17.45
N LEU A 250 14.32 1.61 18.56
CA LEU A 250 14.02 2.94 19.06
C LEU A 250 14.66 4.02 18.17
N THR A 251 14.00 5.17 18.06
CA THR A 251 14.61 6.37 17.46
C THR A 251 15.79 6.86 18.29
N LEU A 252 16.60 7.74 17.71
CA LEU A 252 17.58 8.49 18.50
C LEU A 252 16.86 9.26 19.61
N SER A 253 17.50 9.30 20.78
CA SER A 253 16.96 9.97 21.96
C SER A 253 16.87 11.48 21.74
N GLN A 254 15.66 12.03 21.83
CA GLN A 254 15.40 13.46 21.66
C GLN A 254 15.25 14.13 23.04
N PRO A 255 16.20 14.97 23.45
CA PRO A 255 16.10 15.70 24.72
C PRO A 255 15.23 16.95 24.58
N PHE A 256 14.47 17.28 25.63
CA PHE A 256 13.80 18.57 25.78
C PHE A 256 13.71 18.94 27.27
N SER A 257 13.48 20.22 27.54
CA SER A 257 13.37 20.74 28.91
C SER A 257 12.05 21.49 29.08
N THR A 258 11.34 21.19 30.15
CA THR A 258 10.17 21.95 30.57
C THR A 258 10.59 23.25 31.27
N PRO A 259 9.97 24.40 30.98
CA PRO A 259 10.31 25.67 31.62
C PRO A 259 9.88 25.73 33.09
N LYS A 260 10.47 26.68 33.84
CA LYS A 260 10.09 27.00 35.23
C LYS A 260 8.78 27.84 35.25
N TYR A 261 8.66 28.77 34.31
CA TYR A 261 7.52 29.69 34.18
C TYR A 261 6.73 29.34 32.93
N GLY A 262 5.41 29.57 32.93
CA GLY A 262 4.62 29.39 31.70
C GLY A 262 5.16 30.32 30.61
N THR A 263 5.31 29.80 29.40
CA THR A 263 5.41 30.67 28.22
C THR A 263 4.12 31.45 28.11
N VAL A 264 4.23 32.78 28.07
CA VAL A 264 3.13 33.70 27.79
C VAL A 264 2.65 33.50 26.38
#